data_542b812ab2fd1b1da6f7f99d1b56f6e9
#
_entry.id   542b812ab2fd1b1da6f7f99d1b56f6e9
#
_cell.length_a   1.000
_cell.length_b   1.000
_cell.length_c   1.000
_cell.angle_alpha   90.00
_cell.angle_beta   90.00
_cell.angle_gamma   90.00
#
_symmetry.space_group_name_H-M   'P 1'
#
loop_
_entity.id
_entity.type
_entity.pdbx_description
1 polymer ?
#
loop_
_entity_poly.entity_id
_entity_poly.type
_entity_poly.pdbx_seq_one_letter_code
_entity_poly.pdbx_strand_id
1 'polypeptide(L)'
;KRQGADSLREISDGLYSSLGKLSHLGATAVCRSTLSYANSKRPYKLYEDFYYVLLEKFRHEIQGRLGNKFTKPVFSLDSTTISLCLRLFEWAQHRRRKGGIKLHTLLNNDTSLPEVIVETTAKTSDIKGAKGILENIPPGSIVVMDRGYNDYSLFKRLTDKGVVFVTRLKDNAQHTPLRQGLIKADPDGCWGLYEMKFTGAKAKLHCSETNFRVVQWLDKETNRWFEFLTNSQELSATEVADLYKERWQIELFFKRIKQ
;
A
#
# COMPACT_ATOMS: atom_id res chain seq x y z
N LYS A 1 4.70 -6.66 -20.66
CA LYS A 1 4.77 -8.12 -20.52
C LYS A 1 3.74 -8.71 -21.48
N ARG A 2 4.17 -9.46 -22.49
CA ARG A 2 3.24 -10.35 -23.17
C ARG A 2 2.83 -11.38 -22.12
N GLN A 3 1.55 -11.46 -21.76
CA GLN A 3 1.09 -12.45 -20.81
C GLN A 3 1.58 -13.83 -21.27
N GLY A 4 2.42 -14.49 -20.47
CA GLY A 4 2.88 -15.83 -20.72
C GLY A 4 4.33 -16.03 -21.17
N ALA A 5 5.19 -14.99 -21.15
CA ALA A 5 6.63 -15.22 -21.42
C ALA A 5 7.39 -15.46 -20.11
N ASP A 6 7.84 -16.67 -19.89
CA ASP A 6 8.54 -17.08 -18.66
C ASP A 6 10.06 -16.98 -18.78
N SER A 7 10.59 -16.68 -19.95
CA SER A 7 12.03 -16.59 -20.20
C SER A 7 12.42 -15.48 -21.19
N LEU A 8 13.68 -15.01 -21.10
CA LEU A 8 14.24 -14.08 -22.10
C LEU A 8 14.28 -14.65 -23.52
N ARG A 9 14.31 -16.00 -23.67
CA ARG A 9 14.23 -16.66 -24.95
C ARG A 9 12.87 -16.46 -25.59
N GLU A 10 11.80 -16.73 -24.85
CA GLU A 10 10.43 -16.53 -25.33
C GLU A 10 10.12 -15.06 -25.64
N ILE A 11 10.68 -14.13 -24.86
CA ILE A 11 10.59 -12.69 -25.16
C ILE A 11 11.26 -12.40 -26.49
N SER A 12 12.49 -12.89 -26.72
CA SER A 12 13.24 -12.73 -27.95
C SER A 12 12.47 -13.32 -29.14
N ASP A 13 12.00 -14.57 -29.04
CA ASP A 13 11.24 -15.24 -30.08
C ASP A 13 9.92 -14.50 -30.40
N GLY A 14 9.26 -14.00 -29.37
CA GLY A 14 8.07 -13.15 -29.50
C GLY A 14 8.33 -11.82 -30.21
N LEU A 15 9.50 -11.20 -30.02
CA LEU A 15 9.92 -10.01 -30.77
C LEU A 15 10.17 -10.33 -32.23
N TYR A 16 10.88 -11.41 -32.53
CA TYR A 16 11.12 -11.85 -33.91
C TYR A 16 9.84 -12.20 -34.65
N SER A 17 8.89 -12.85 -34.00
CA SER A 17 7.57 -13.17 -34.59
C SER A 17 6.69 -11.91 -34.81
N SER A 18 7.07 -10.77 -34.24
CA SER A 18 6.31 -9.52 -34.31
C SER A 18 7.03 -8.41 -35.08
N LEU A 19 8.06 -8.75 -35.88
CA LEU A 19 8.90 -7.78 -36.60
C LEU A 19 8.10 -6.73 -37.37
N GLY A 20 7.07 -7.13 -38.11
CA GLY A 20 6.24 -6.21 -38.88
C GLY A 20 5.48 -5.19 -38.02
N LYS A 21 5.25 -5.47 -36.72
CA LYS A 21 4.59 -4.57 -35.78
C LYS A 21 5.59 -3.68 -35.04
N LEU A 22 6.83 -4.10 -34.89
CA LEU A 22 7.86 -3.35 -34.16
C LEU A 22 8.31 -2.10 -34.92
N SER A 23 8.28 -2.13 -36.25
CA SER A 23 8.67 -0.98 -37.09
C SER A 23 7.83 0.26 -36.81
N HIS A 24 6.53 0.10 -36.53
CA HIS A 24 5.63 1.21 -36.15
C HIS A 24 6.00 1.87 -34.81
N LEU A 25 6.73 1.14 -33.96
CA LEU A 25 7.21 1.62 -32.66
C LEU A 25 8.66 2.12 -32.72
N GLY A 26 9.28 2.18 -33.91
CA GLY A 26 10.70 2.49 -34.07
C GLY A 26 11.61 1.45 -33.40
N ALA A 27 11.13 0.23 -33.19
CA ALA A 27 11.85 -0.84 -32.50
C ALA A 27 12.23 -1.98 -33.43
N THR A 28 13.28 -2.71 -33.07
CA THR A 28 13.76 -3.91 -33.78
C THR A 28 13.73 -5.11 -32.84
N ALA A 29 13.69 -6.31 -33.42
CA ALA A 29 13.83 -7.52 -32.62
C ALA A 29 15.24 -7.63 -32.05
N VAL A 30 15.33 -8.09 -30.81
CA VAL A 30 16.58 -8.17 -30.06
C VAL A 30 16.83 -9.60 -29.62
N CYS A 31 18.04 -10.09 -29.80
CA CYS A 31 18.43 -11.43 -29.42
C CYS A 31 18.53 -11.60 -27.87
N ARG A 32 18.42 -12.83 -27.41
CA ARG A 32 18.48 -13.17 -25.97
C ARG A 32 19.72 -12.64 -25.26
N SER A 33 20.90 -12.73 -25.91
CA SER A 33 22.17 -12.25 -25.31
C SER A 33 22.15 -10.76 -25.06
N THR A 34 21.63 -9.97 -26.00
CA THR A 34 21.49 -8.52 -25.87
C THR A 34 20.48 -8.17 -24.74
N LEU A 35 19.35 -8.89 -24.63
CA LEU A 35 18.40 -8.71 -23.53
C LEU A 35 19.06 -9.04 -22.18
N SER A 36 19.80 -10.14 -22.11
CA SER A 36 20.52 -10.55 -20.90
C SER A 36 21.57 -9.51 -20.50
N TYR A 37 22.37 -9.04 -21.45
CA TYR A 37 23.36 -7.99 -21.21
C TYR A 37 22.70 -6.70 -20.72
N ALA A 38 21.66 -6.24 -21.39
CA ALA A 38 20.92 -5.03 -20.99
C ALA A 38 20.37 -5.17 -19.57
N ASN A 39 19.80 -6.32 -19.24
CA ASN A 39 19.22 -6.59 -17.92
C ASN A 39 20.28 -6.60 -16.80
N SER A 40 21.51 -7.03 -17.10
CA SER A 40 22.61 -7.09 -16.14
C SER A 40 23.40 -5.79 -16.00
N LYS A 41 23.44 -4.94 -17.03
CA LYS A 41 24.33 -3.77 -17.09
C LYS A 41 23.61 -2.43 -17.00
N ARG A 42 22.34 -2.36 -17.41
CA ARG A 42 21.58 -1.11 -17.31
C ARG A 42 21.15 -0.88 -15.87
N PRO A 43 21.36 0.32 -15.31
CA PRO A 43 20.91 0.65 -13.97
C PRO A 43 19.38 0.67 -13.92
N TYR A 44 18.80 0.07 -12.89
CA TYR A 44 17.34 0.07 -12.66
C TYR A 44 16.78 1.49 -12.57
N LYS A 45 17.60 2.44 -12.13
CA LYS A 45 17.22 3.85 -11.99
C LYS A 45 16.69 4.47 -13.28
N LEU A 46 17.15 4.02 -14.46
CA LEU A 46 16.60 4.45 -15.75
C LEU A 46 15.09 4.17 -15.86
N TYR A 47 14.66 2.99 -15.39
CA TYR A 47 13.25 2.58 -15.43
C TYR A 47 12.44 3.29 -14.34
N GLU A 48 13.04 3.48 -13.17
CA GLU A 48 12.45 4.22 -12.06
C GLU A 48 12.20 5.68 -12.46
N ASP A 49 13.21 6.38 -12.98
CA ASP A 49 13.09 7.77 -13.43
C ASP A 49 12.04 7.90 -14.54
N PHE A 50 12.03 6.96 -15.50
CA PHE A 50 11.03 6.93 -16.57
C PHE A 50 9.61 6.73 -16.03
N TYR A 51 9.45 5.85 -15.05
CA TYR A 51 8.16 5.65 -14.39
C TYR A 51 7.64 6.93 -13.75
N TYR A 52 8.47 7.64 -12.98
CA TYR A 52 8.06 8.88 -12.33
C TYR A 52 7.77 10.02 -13.33
N VAL A 53 8.52 10.11 -14.42
CA VAL A 53 8.22 11.05 -15.52
C VAL A 53 6.83 10.76 -16.11
N LEU A 54 6.51 9.49 -16.37
CA LEU A 54 5.20 9.10 -16.89
C LEU A 54 4.10 9.36 -15.86
N LEU A 55 4.32 9.02 -14.59
CA LEU A 55 3.37 9.25 -13.51
C LEU A 55 3.01 10.74 -13.42
N GLU A 56 4.01 11.62 -13.41
CA GLU A 56 3.78 13.07 -13.36
C GLU A 56 3.03 13.58 -14.59
N LYS A 57 3.44 13.15 -15.78
CA LYS A 57 2.80 13.56 -17.04
C LYS A 57 1.33 13.17 -17.11
N PHE A 58 0.97 11.97 -16.65
CA PHE A 58 -0.39 11.44 -16.78
C PHE A 58 -1.24 11.60 -15.52
N ARG A 59 -0.70 12.09 -14.41
CA ARG A 59 -1.39 12.25 -13.13
C ARG A 59 -2.74 12.97 -13.29
N HIS A 60 -2.74 14.12 -13.94
CA HIS A 60 -3.96 14.93 -14.13
C HIS A 60 -4.99 14.25 -15.04
N GLU A 61 -4.55 13.58 -16.10
CA GLU A 61 -5.44 12.88 -17.01
C GLU A 61 -6.14 11.69 -16.34
N ILE A 62 -5.42 10.98 -15.46
CA ILE A 62 -5.94 9.81 -14.74
C ILE A 62 -6.91 10.25 -13.66
N GLN A 63 -6.57 11.27 -12.87
CA GLN A 63 -7.45 11.79 -11.81
C GLN A 63 -8.79 12.30 -12.37
N GLY A 64 -8.77 12.97 -13.52
CA GLY A 64 -9.98 13.47 -14.16
C GLY A 64 -10.94 12.40 -14.69
N ARG A 65 -10.42 11.18 -14.94
CA ARG A 65 -11.23 10.08 -15.53
C ARG A 65 -11.90 9.17 -14.48
N LEU A 66 -11.34 9.06 -13.30
CA LEU A 66 -11.73 8.01 -12.33
C LEU A 66 -12.73 8.49 -11.26
N GLY A 67 -13.04 9.78 -11.20
CA GLY A 67 -13.98 10.34 -10.23
C GLY A 67 -13.63 9.93 -8.78
N ASN A 68 -13.32 10.86 -7.92
CA ASN A 68 -12.97 10.55 -6.54
C ASN A 68 -14.22 10.09 -5.76
N LYS A 69 -14.18 8.89 -5.19
CA LYS A 69 -15.21 8.39 -4.29
C LYS A 69 -15.27 9.19 -2.99
N PHE A 70 -14.12 9.69 -2.55
CA PHE A 70 -13.97 10.48 -1.34
C PHE A 70 -13.49 11.89 -1.66
N THR A 71 -13.81 12.84 -0.79
CA THR A 71 -13.43 14.26 -0.98
C THR A 71 -11.92 14.50 -0.80
N LYS A 72 -11.24 13.65 -0.05
CA LYS A 72 -9.80 13.71 0.20
C LYS A 72 -9.08 12.58 -0.55
N PRO A 73 -7.84 12.78 -1.03
CA PRO A 73 -7.06 11.71 -1.66
C PRO A 73 -6.88 10.52 -0.70
N VAL A 74 -7.11 9.32 -1.19
CA VAL A 74 -6.99 8.08 -0.42
C VAL A 74 -5.80 7.27 -0.88
N PHE A 75 -4.97 6.85 0.06
CA PHE A 75 -3.81 6.00 -0.18
C PHE A 75 -3.90 4.71 0.62
N SER A 76 -3.51 3.60 0.01
CA SER A 76 -3.29 2.33 0.72
C SER A 76 -1.80 2.13 0.96
N LEU A 77 -1.43 1.83 2.21
CA LEU A 77 -0.07 1.51 2.61
C LEU A 77 0.03 0.04 2.98
N ASP A 78 0.84 -0.71 2.25
CA ASP A 78 1.10 -2.12 2.53
C ASP A 78 2.45 -2.56 1.98
N SER A 79 2.85 -3.78 2.29
CA SER A 79 4.09 -4.38 1.82
C SER A 79 3.87 -5.77 1.23
N THR A 80 4.75 -6.11 0.30
CA THR A 80 4.74 -7.45 -0.27
C THR A 80 6.16 -7.99 -0.39
N THR A 81 6.32 -9.30 -0.22
CA THR A 81 7.61 -9.96 -0.40
C THR A 81 7.68 -10.62 -1.78
N ILE A 82 8.76 -10.33 -2.50
CA ILE A 82 9.11 -11.00 -3.75
C ILE A 82 10.22 -12.01 -3.43
N SER A 83 9.97 -13.28 -3.71
CA SER A 83 10.97 -14.34 -3.52
C SER A 83 12.05 -14.26 -4.59
N LEU A 84 13.30 -14.34 -4.18
CA LEU A 84 14.47 -14.29 -5.04
C LEU A 84 15.28 -15.59 -4.92
N CYS A 85 15.94 -15.97 -6.01
CA CYS A 85 16.90 -17.08 -5.99
C CYS A 85 18.16 -16.66 -5.23
N LEU A 86 18.47 -17.29 -4.09
CA LEU A 86 19.64 -16.98 -3.26
C LEU A 86 20.97 -17.11 -4.00
N ARG A 87 21.07 -18.03 -4.96
CA ARG A 87 22.31 -18.22 -5.75
C ARG A 87 22.64 -16.99 -6.61
N LEU A 88 21.65 -16.17 -6.93
CA LEU A 88 21.80 -14.95 -7.74
C LEU A 88 21.80 -13.68 -6.87
N PHE A 89 21.22 -13.76 -5.67
CA PHE A 89 20.99 -12.60 -4.80
C PHE A 89 21.33 -12.93 -3.34
N GLU A 90 22.61 -13.16 -3.04
CA GLU A 90 23.09 -13.55 -1.71
C GLU A 90 22.76 -12.51 -0.64
N TRP A 91 22.76 -11.22 -0.99
CA TRP A 91 22.41 -10.10 -0.10
C TRP A 91 20.95 -10.12 0.36
N ALA A 92 20.06 -10.77 -0.40
CA ALA A 92 18.62 -10.78 -0.15
C ALA A 92 18.17 -11.93 0.77
N GLN A 93 19.02 -12.43 1.66
CA GLN A 93 18.68 -13.54 2.57
C GLN A 93 17.43 -13.23 3.41
N HIS A 94 16.40 -14.08 3.28
CA HIS A 94 15.16 -13.99 4.05
C HIS A 94 15.02 -15.13 5.07
N ARG A 95 15.29 -16.37 4.63
CA ARG A 95 15.33 -17.60 5.45
C ARG A 95 16.55 -18.41 5.07
N ARG A 96 16.90 -19.45 5.88
CA ARG A 96 18.09 -20.29 5.62
C ARG A 96 18.30 -20.75 4.17
N ARG A 97 17.23 -20.86 3.36
CA ARG A 97 17.27 -21.35 1.97
C ARG A 97 16.48 -20.47 0.97
N LYS A 98 15.97 -19.30 1.36
CA LYS A 98 15.18 -18.43 0.47
C LYS A 98 15.64 -16.99 0.59
N GLY A 99 15.87 -16.35 -0.56
CA GLY A 99 16.07 -14.92 -0.69
C GLY A 99 14.73 -14.21 -0.89
N GLY A 100 14.69 -12.94 -0.55
CA GLY A 100 13.52 -12.09 -0.81
C GLY A 100 13.81 -10.63 -0.58
N ILE A 101 13.20 -9.81 -1.39
CA ILE A 101 13.05 -8.37 -1.15
C ILE A 101 11.62 -8.09 -0.71
N LYS A 102 11.46 -7.06 0.10
CA LYS A 102 10.16 -6.54 0.49
C LYS A 102 9.96 -5.18 -0.16
N LEU A 103 8.84 -5.05 -0.85
CA LEU A 103 8.40 -3.78 -1.43
C LEU A 103 7.35 -3.17 -0.50
N HIS A 104 7.66 -2.02 0.08
CA HIS A 104 6.71 -1.20 0.82
C HIS A 104 6.14 -0.18 -0.16
N THR A 105 4.84 -0.13 -0.28
CA THR A 105 4.18 0.62 -1.35
C THR A 105 3.12 1.55 -0.77
N LEU A 106 3.13 2.79 -1.24
CA LEU A 106 2.04 3.73 -1.10
C LEU A 106 1.28 3.76 -2.42
N LEU A 107 0.11 3.16 -2.45
CA LEU A 107 -0.78 3.13 -3.61
C LEU A 107 -1.79 4.26 -3.52
N ASN A 108 -1.91 5.05 -4.56
CA ASN A 108 -3.01 5.99 -4.70
C ASN A 108 -4.25 5.22 -5.17
N ASN A 109 -5.30 5.21 -4.36
CA ASN A 109 -6.50 4.42 -4.65
C ASN A 109 -7.33 5.02 -5.79
N ASP A 110 -7.28 6.34 -5.97
CA ASP A 110 -8.02 7.01 -7.04
C ASP A 110 -7.45 6.68 -8.42
N THR A 111 -6.14 6.52 -8.52
CA THR A 111 -5.46 6.21 -9.80
C THR A 111 -5.08 4.74 -9.94
N SER A 112 -5.10 3.97 -8.85
CA SER A 112 -4.55 2.60 -8.76
C SER A 112 -3.06 2.50 -9.13
N LEU A 113 -2.31 3.61 -9.01
CA LEU A 113 -0.89 3.67 -9.30
C LEU A 113 -0.07 3.84 -8.01
N PRO A 114 1.11 3.22 -7.92
CA PRO A 114 2.01 3.44 -6.80
C PRO A 114 2.66 4.82 -6.89
N GLU A 115 2.47 5.64 -5.86
CA GLU A 115 3.14 6.93 -5.70
C GLU A 115 4.58 6.77 -5.24
N VAL A 116 4.80 5.80 -4.34
CA VAL A 116 6.13 5.49 -3.78
C VAL A 116 6.26 4.00 -3.58
N ILE A 117 7.41 3.47 -3.96
CA ILE A 117 7.84 2.11 -3.64
C ILE A 117 9.21 2.20 -2.96
N VAL A 118 9.32 1.64 -1.77
CA VAL A 118 10.58 1.50 -1.04
C VAL A 118 10.94 0.04 -0.94
N GLU A 119 12.11 -0.32 -1.48
CA GLU A 119 12.62 -1.69 -1.39
C GLU A 119 13.48 -1.89 -0.15
N THR A 120 13.32 -3.01 0.49
CA THR A 120 14.12 -3.43 1.64
C THR A 120 14.38 -4.93 1.60
N THR A 121 15.27 -5.41 2.44
CA THR A 121 15.38 -6.86 2.65
C THR A 121 14.10 -7.40 3.27
N ALA A 122 13.71 -8.61 2.92
CA ALA A 122 12.49 -9.25 3.45
C ALA A 122 12.48 -9.43 4.99
N LYS A 123 13.60 -9.19 5.67
CA LYS A 123 13.71 -9.16 7.14
C LYS A 123 13.20 -7.87 7.76
N THR A 124 13.10 -6.79 6.98
CA THR A 124 12.67 -5.48 7.47
C THR A 124 11.19 -5.54 7.86
N SER A 125 10.87 -5.02 9.05
CA SER A 125 9.47 -4.92 9.49
C SER A 125 8.70 -3.88 8.68
N ASP A 126 7.38 -4.07 8.56
CA ASP A 126 6.51 -3.17 7.80
C ASP A 126 6.54 -1.73 8.34
N ILE A 127 6.53 -1.59 9.66
CA ILE A 127 6.63 -0.29 10.35
C ILE A 127 7.94 0.43 10.00
N LYS A 128 9.08 -0.31 9.95
CA LYS A 128 10.36 0.29 9.61
C LYS A 128 10.41 0.74 8.15
N GLY A 129 9.85 -0.05 7.24
CA GLY A 129 9.72 0.32 5.83
C GLY A 129 8.78 1.49 5.60
N ALA A 130 7.66 1.53 6.34
CA ALA A 130 6.69 2.64 6.27
C ALA A 130 7.32 4.00 6.60
N LYS A 131 8.32 4.07 7.49
CA LYS A 131 9.00 5.32 7.84
C LYS A 131 9.60 6.05 6.64
N GLY A 132 10.10 5.32 5.64
CA GLY A 132 10.63 5.89 4.40
C GLY A 132 9.55 6.45 3.46
N ILE A 133 8.29 6.03 3.66
CA ILE A 133 7.15 6.45 2.83
C ILE A 133 6.42 7.66 3.41
N LEU A 134 6.47 7.84 4.74
CA LEU A 134 5.67 8.86 5.45
C LEU A 134 5.87 10.28 4.90
N GLU A 135 7.07 10.62 4.48
CA GLU A 135 7.38 11.96 3.96
C GLU A 135 6.63 12.26 2.65
N ASN A 136 6.30 11.22 1.90
CA ASN A 136 5.62 11.34 0.60
C ASN A 136 4.09 11.36 0.72
N ILE A 137 3.52 11.18 1.92
CA ILE A 137 2.08 11.24 2.11
C ILE A 137 1.66 12.72 2.24
N PRO A 138 0.82 13.25 1.35
CA PRO A 138 0.40 14.64 1.43
C PRO A 138 -0.42 14.94 2.69
N PRO A 139 -0.23 16.09 3.36
CA PRO A 139 -1.17 16.55 4.39
C PRO A 139 -2.60 16.64 3.85
N GLY A 140 -3.59 16.41 4.71
CA GLY A 140 -5.01 16.45 4.33
C GLY A 140 -5.50 15.20 3.60
N SER A 141 -4.63 14.21 3.34
CA SER A 141 -5.02 12.92 2.75
C SER A 141 -5.48 11.89 3.79
N ILE A 142 -5.98 10.77 3.30
CA ILE A 142 -6.37 9.61 4.10
C ILE A 142 -5.45 8.45 3.76
N VAL A 143 -4.92 7.75 4.76
CA VAL A 143 -4.12 6.53 4.58
C VAL A 143 -4.81 5.34 5.21
N VAL A 144 -5.00 4.30 4.43
CA VAL A 144 -5.56 3.03 4.89
C VAL A 144 -4.44 2.00 5.03
N MET A 145 -4.40 1.33 6.19
CA MET A 145 -3.31 0.41 6.54
C MET A 145 -3.85 -0.88 7.15
N ASP A 146 -3.11 -1.98 6.98
CA ASP A 146 -3.37 -3.19 7.75
C ASP A 146 -2.99 -3.02 9.24
N ARG A 147 -3.58 -3.85 10.11
CA ARG A 147 -3.29 -3.85 11.55
C ARG A 147 -1.82 -4.15 11.89
N GLY A 148 -1.05 -4.69 10.95
CA GLY A 148 0.40 -4.86 11.08
C GLY A 148 1.16 -3.54 11.28
N TYR A 149 0.60 -2.44 10.76
CA TYR A 149 1.15 -1.09 10.89
C TYR A 149 0.77 -0.38 12.19
N ASN A 150 0.04 -1.01 13.11
CA ASN A 150 -0.32 -0.40 14.38
C ASN A 150 0.94 -0.16 15.23
N ASP A 151 1.42 1.08 15.18
CA ASP A 151 2.56 1.60 15.92
C ASP A 151 2.25 3.03 16.39
N TYR A 152 2.43 3.29 17.67
CA TYR A 152 2.03 4.57 18.26
C TYR A 152 2.84 5.75 17.72
N SER A 153 4.14 5.53 17.40
CA SER A 153 4.94 6.61 16.80
C SER A 153 4.50 6.91 15.37
N LEU A 154 4.05 5.90 14.62
CA LEU A 154 3.48 6.06 13.29
C LEU A 154 2.15 6.85 13.37
N PHE A 155 1.26 6.49 14.29
CA PHE A 155 0.00 7.20 14.51
C PHE A 155 0.21 8.68 14.84
N LYS A 156 1.16 8.96 15.76
CA LYS A 156 1.52 10.33 16.07
C LYS A 156 2.02 11.09 14.86
N ARG A 157 2.98 10.55 14.11
CA ARG A 157 3.55 11.21 12.94
C ARG A 157 2.50 11.50 11.86
N LEU A 158 1.59 10.58 11.61
CA LEU A 158 0.47 10.80 10.68
C LEU A 158 -0.45 11.91 11.18
N THR A 159 -0.80 11.90 12.46
CA THR A 159 -1.66 12.90 13.07
C THR A 159 -0.99 14.28 13.06
N ASP A 160 0.27 14.40 13.46
CA ASP A 160 1.04 15.66 13.45
C ASP A 160 1.18 16.23 12.03
N LYS A 161 1.21 15.38 11.02
CA LYS A 161 1.26 15.76 9.61
C LYS A 161 -0.10 16.17 9.04
N GLY A 162 -1.18 16.05 9.81
CA GLY A 162 -2.54 16.32 9.33
C GLY A 162 -3.05 15.26 8.36
N VAL A 163 -2.55 14.02 8.47
CA VAL A 163 -3.00 12.87 7.69
C VAL A 163 -4.00 12.08 8.51
N VAL A 164 -5.16 11.82 7.95
CA VAL A 164 -6.14 10.91 8.52
C VAL A 164 -5.70 9.48 8.25
N PHE A 165 -5.82 8.59 9.22
CA PHE A 165 -5.60 7.17 8.97
C PHE A 165 -6.81 6.31 9.34
N VAL A 166 -6.94 5.17 8.67
CA VAL A 166 -7.90 4.11 9.00
C VAL A 166 -7.16 2.78 9.03
N THR A 167 -7.28 2.05 10.14
CA THR A 167 -6.71 0.72 10.31
C THR A 167 -7.61 -0.14 11.19
N ARG A 168 -7.30 -1.43 11.33
CA ARG A 168 -7.97 -2.28 12.32
C ARG A 168 -7.27 -2.16 13.67
N LEU A 169 -8.04 -2.05 14.73
CA LEU A 169 -7.52 -2.10 16.10
C LEU A 169 -6.94 -3.51 16.37
N LYS A 170 -5.82 -3.59 17.07
CA LYS A 170 -5.29 -4.87 17.56
C LYS A 170 -6.08 -5.35 18.76
N ASP A 171 -6.39 -6.64 18.81
CA ASP A 171 -7.16 -7.26 19.88
C ASP A 171 -6.53 -7.10 21.28
N ASN A 172 -5.21 -6.95 21.33
CA ASN A 172 -4.43 -6.76 22.57
C ASN A 172 -4.07 -5.29 22.84
N ALA A 173 -4.70 -4.34 22.16
CA ALA A 173 -4.44 -2.91 22.37
C ALA A 173 -5.00 -2.45 23.72
N GLN A 174 -4.12 -1.96 24.61
CA GLN A 174 -4.54 -1.39 25.89
C GLN A 174 -5.06 0.03 25.68
N HIS A 175 -6.34 0.25 25.96
CA HIS A 175 -6.99 1.55 25.81
C HIS A 175 -8.09 1.74 26.84
N THR A 176 -8.47 2.99 27.07
CA THR A 176 -9.60 3.39 27.89
C THR A 176 -10.60 4.16 27.05
N PRO A 177 -11.86 3.73 26.99
CA PRO A 177 -12.93 4.52 26.38
C PRO A 177 -13.10 5.85 27.11
N LEU A 178 -13.23 6.95 26.39
CA LEU A 178 -13.45 8.30 26.93
C LEU A 178 -14.92 8.69 26.88
N ARG A 179 -15.57 8.38 25.79
CA ARG A 179 -17.00 8.58 25.56
C ARG A 179 -17.52 7.36 24.79
N GLN A 180 -18.55 6.74 25.32
CA GLN A 180 -19.35 5.81 24.52
C GLN A 180 -20.32 6.67 23.71
N GLY A 181 -20.12 6.74 22.40
CA GLY A 181 -21.12 7.24 21.48
C GLY A 181 -22.33 6.28 21.51
N LEU A 182 -23.51 6.85 21.30
CA LEU A 182 -24.75 6.07 21.21
C LEU A 182 -24.57 4.89 20.27
N ILE A 183 -24.72 3.69 20.80
CA ILE A 183 -24.88 2.47 20.02
C ILE A 183 -26.28 2.57 19.37
N LYS A 184 -26.36 3.18 18.21
CA LYS A 184 -27.47 2.95 17.30
C LYS A 184 -26.97 1.92 16.31
N ALA A 185 -27.49 0.71 16.40
CA ALA A 185 -27.36 -0.26 15.32
C ALA A 185 -27.87 0.41 14.06
N ASP A 186 -26.93 0.90 13.23
CA ASP A 186 -27.25 1.49 11.94
C ASP A 186 -27.68 0.33 11.02
N PRO A 187 -28.74 0.49 10.22
CA PRO A 187 -29.08 -0.46 9.17
C PRO A 187 -27.91 -0.87 8.30
N ASP A 188 -26.89 -0.01 8.17
CA ASP A 188 -25.70 -0.24 7.33
C ASP A 188 -24.63 -1.14 7.97
N GLY A 189 -24.70 -1.44 9.28
CA GLY A 189 -23.76 -2.34 9.96
C GLY A 189 -22.93 -1.72 11.06
N CYS A 190 -23.06 -0.44 11.38
CA CYS A 190 -22.42 0.18 12.53
C CYS A 190 -23.13 -0.25 13.84
N TRP A 191 -22.36 -0.78 14.78
CA TRP A 191 -22.88 -1.24 16.07
C TRP A 191 -22.37 -0.42 17.25
N GLY A 192 -21.28 0.29 17.06
CA GLY A 192 -20.73 1.12 18.12
C GLY A 192 -19.72 2.13 17.59
N LEU A 193 -19.70 3.26 18.24
CA LEU A 193 -18.76 4.34 17.98
C LEU A 193 -18.31 4.89 19.33
N TYR A 194 -17.02 4.90 19.61
CA TYR A 194 -16.51 5.48 20.84
C TYR A 194 -15.15 6.16 20.65
N GLU A 195 -14.90 7.18 21.45
CA GLU A 195 -13.59 7.79 21.56
C GLU A 195 -12.76 7.05 22.61
N MET A 196 -11.48 6.93 22.38
CA MET A 196 -10.55 6.28 23.29
C MET A 196 -9.18 6.95 23.37
N LYS A 197 -8.46 6.64 24.44
CA LYS A 197 -7.02 6.88 24.58
C LYS A 197 -6.28 5.56 24.81
N PHE A 198 -5.13 5.40 24.20
CA PHE A 198 -4.25 4.30 24.53
C PHE A 198 -3.60 4.49 25.91
N THR A 199 -3.50 3.41 26.69
CA THR A 199 -3.03 3.44 28.09
C THR A 199 -1.69 2.76 28.34
N GLY A 200 -1.22 1.95 27.39
CA GLY A 200 0.08 1.27 27.51
C GLY A 200 1.27 2.23 27.59
N ALA A 201 2.36 1.83 28.25
CA ALA A 201 3.53 2.67 28.46
C ALA A 201 4.11 3.29 27.18
N LYS A 202 4.19 2.49 26.09
CA LYS A 202 4.62 2.97 24.77
C LYS A 202 3.63 3.97 24.14
N ALA A 203 2.35 3.77 24.39
CA ALA A 203 1.31 4.67 23.88
C ALA A 203 1.36 6.02 24.60
N LYS A 204 1.59 6.04 25.91
CA LYS A 204 1.74 7.27 26.68
C LYS A 204 2.91 8.12 26.17
N LEU A 205 3.98 7.50 25.70
CA LEU A 205 5.14 8.22 25.16
C LEU A 205 4.82 8.98 23.86
N HIS A 206 3.90 8.47 23.04
CA HIS A 206 3.65 9.00 21.69
C HIS A 206 2.26 9.61 21.51
N CYS A 207 1.25 9.07 22.19
CA CYS A 207 -0.16 9.36 21.91
C CYS A 207 -0.96 9.81 23.15
N SER A 208 -0.31 10.32 24.22
CA SER A 208 -0.97 10.72 25.46
C SER A 208 -2.05 11.79 25.25
N GLU A 209 -1.78 12.74 24.36
CA GLU A 209 -2.68 13.88 24.08
C GLU A 209 -3.66 13.61 22.93
N THR A 210 -3.53 12.47 22.25
CA THR A 210 -4.34 12.18 21.07
C THR A 210 -5.54 11.32 21.44
N ASN A 211 -6.75 11.80 21.11
CA ASN A 211 -7.96 11.00 21.14
C ASN A 211 -8.11 10.30 19.80
N PHE A 212 -8.38 9.02 19.88
CA PHE A 212 -8.70 8.19 18.72
C PHE A 212 -10.15 7.78 18.75
N ARG A 213 -10.69 7.42 17.62
CA ARG A 213 -12.05 6.93 17.50
C ARG A 213 -12.03 5.48 17.01
N VAL A 214 -12.88 4.66 17.62
CA VAL A 214 -13.10 3.28 17.20
C VAL A 214 -14.50 3.15 16.66
N VAL A 215 -14.62 2.51 15.51
CA VAL A 215 -15.87 2.13 14.87
C VAL A 215 -16.00 0.61 14.94
N GLN A 216 -17.02 0.12 15.64
CA GLN A 216 -17.40 -1.29 15.65
C GLN A 216 -18.35 -1.55 14.49
N TRP A 217 -17.98 -2.44 13.62
CA TRP A 217 -18.67 -2.72 12.36
C TRP A 217 -18.95 -4.20 12.18
N LEU A 218 -20.18 -4.55 11.87
CA LEU A 218 -20.55 -5.89 11.44
C LEU A 218 -20.60 -5.94 9.91
N ASP A 219 -19.70 -6.67 9.30
CA ASP A 219 -19.80 -7.02 7.89
C ASP A 219 -20.91 -8.10 7.73
N LYS A 220 -22.03 -7.68 7.17
CA LYS A 220 -23.20 -8.54 6.99
C LYS A 220 -23.00 -9.65 5.96
N GLU A 221 -22.12 -9.45 4.97
CA GLU A 221 -21.85 -10.44 3.94
C GLU A 221 -21.05 -11.63 4.51
N THR A 222 -20.06 -11.33 5.32
CA THR A 222 -19.18 -12.36 5.92
C THR A 222 -19.55 -12.71 7.36
N ASN A 223 -20.51 -12.00 7.97
CA ASN A 223 -20.91 -12.08 9.38
C ASN A 223 -19.72 -11.94 10.33
N ARG A 224 -18.77 -11.02 9.99
CA ARG A 224 -17.54 -10.77 10.78
C ARG A 224 -17.59 -9.41 11.43
N TRP A 225 -17.12 -9.37 12.68
CA TRP A 225 -16.92 -8.16 13.43
C TRP A 225 -15.55 -7.53 13.14
N PHE A 226 -15.56 -6.22 13.00
CA PHE A 226 -14.36 -5.41 12.83
C PHE A 226 -14.37 -4.24 13.82
N GLU A 227 -13.20 -3.92 14.35
CA GLU A 227 -12.96 -2.68 15.07
C GLU A 227 -11.97 -1.84 14.27
N PHE A 228 -12.46 -0.77 13.68
CA PHE A 228 -11.64 0.18 12.93
C PHE A 228 -11.21 1.31 13.83
N LEU A 229 -9.93 1.66 13.74
CA LEU A 229 -9.28 2.74 14.46
C LEU A 229 -8.97 3.88 13.51
N THR A 230 -9.30 5.12 13.92
CA THR A 230 -8.97 6.35 13.17
C THR A 230 -8.66 7.51 14.11
N ASN A 231 -7.88 8.48 13.63
CA ASN A 231 -7.68 9.78 14.28
C ASN A 231 -8.69 10.85 13.79
N SER A 232 -9.56 10.51 12.84
CA SER A 232 -10.59 11.43 12.36
C SER A 232 -11.81 11.45 13.29
N GLN A 233 -12.28 12.65 13.60
CA GLN A 233 -13.54 12.87 14.30
C GLN A 233 -14.71 13.16 13.33
N GLU A 234 -14.41 13.41 12.05
CA GLU A 234 -15.37 13.87 11.05
C GLU A 234 -15.99 12.72 10.23
N LEU A 235 -15.18 11.68 9.90
CA LEU A 235 -15.64 10.58 9.07
C LEU A 235 -16.82 9.83 9.71
N SER A 236 -17.87 9.57 8.96
CA SER A 236 -18.96 8.69 9.40
C SER A 236 -18.47 7.24 9.59
N ALA A 237 -19.24 6.44 10.31
CA ALA A 237 -18.90 5.02 10.51
C ALA A 237 -18.87 4.24 9.19
N THR A 238 -19.81 4.54 8.29
CA THR A 238 -19.88 3.95 6.94
C THR A 238 -18.67 4.31 6.11
N GLU A 239 -18.26 5.61 6.10
CA GLU A 239 -17.05 6.04 5.39
C GLU A 239 -15.79 5.34 5.92
N VAL A 240 -15.66 5.15 7.24
CA VAL A 240 -14.53 4.42 7.81
C VAL A 240 -14.50 2.96 7.34
N ALA A 241 -15.65 2.28 7.32
CA ALA A 241 -15.75 0.91 6.84
C ALA A 241 -15.45 0.80 5.34
N ASP A 242 -16.00 1.72 4.53
CA ASP A 242 -15.76 1.80 3.09
C ASP A 242 -14.29 2.09 2.77
N LEU A 243 -13.67 3.04 3.47
CA LEU A 243 -12.25 3.33 3.35
C LEU A 243 -11.40 2.08 3.64
N TYR A 244 -11.75 1.32 4.68
CA TYR A 244 -11.00 0.10 4.96
C TYR A 244 -11.16 -0.96 3.87
N LYS A 245 -12.30 -1.04 3.20
CA LYS A 245 -12.49 -1.91 2.02
C LYS A 245 -11.56 -1.51 0.87
N GLU A 246 -11.32 -0.20 0.69
CA GLU A 246 -10.39 0.28 -0.35
C GLU A 246 -8.95 -0.23 -0.17
N ARG A 247 -8.54 -0.64 1.03
CA ARG A 247 -7.25 -1.29 1.27
C ARG A 247 -7.01 -2.50 0.35
N TRP A 248 -8.08 -3.18 -0.09
CA TRP A 248 -7.97 -4.32 -1.01
C TRP A 248 -7.34 -3.97 -2.36
N GLN A 249 -7.39 -2.72 -2.78
CA GLN A 249 -6.79 -2.24 -4.03
C GLN A 249 -5.28 -2.55 -4.09
N ILE A 250 -4.55 -2.37 -2.98
CA ILE A 250 -3.11 -2.65 -2.94
C ILE A 250 -2.81 -4.15 -3.04
N GLU A 251 -3.67 -5.01 -2.51
CA GLU A 251 -3.52 -6.47 -2.66
C GLU A 251 -3.72 -6.89 -4.12
N LEU A 252 -4.69 -6.31 -4.82
CA LEU A 252 -4.90 -6.51 -6.26
C LEU A 252 -3.69 -6.02 -7.07
N PHE A 253 -3.13 -4.85 -6.71
CA PHE A 253 -1.90 -4.35 -7.31
C PHE A 253 -0.75 -5.35 -7.12
N PHE A 254 -0.51 -5.83 -5.90
CA PHE A 254 0.52 -6.82 -5.63
C PHE A 254 0.31 -8.13 -6.39
N LYS A 255 -0.93 -8.57 -6.54
CA LYS A 255 -1.25 -9.73 -7.34
C LYS A 255 -0.85 -9.53 -8.81
N ARG A 256 -1.11 -8.35 -9.37
CA ARG A 256 -0.74 -8.02 -10.77
C ARG A 256 0.76 -7.98 -11.01
N ILE A 257 1.54 -7.40 -10.11
CA ILE A 257 3.00 -7.29 -10.28
C ILE A 257 3.75 -8.61 -10.04
N LYS A 258 3.12 -9.59 -9.37
CA LYS A 258 3.70 -10.92 -9.10
C LYS A 258 3.37 -11.96 -10.18
N GLN A 259 2.44 -11.68 -11.07
CA GLN A 259 2.11 -12.48 -12.25
C GLN A 259 3.02 -12.09 -13.42
#